data_3982aa57110ee25de410200cce92c0e3
#
_entry.id   3982aa57110ee25de410200cce92c0e3
#
_cell.length_a   1.000
_cell.length_b   1.000
_cell.length_c   1.000
_cell.angle_alpha   90.00
_cell.angle_beta   90.00
_cell.angle_gamma   90.00
#
_symmetry.space_group_name_H-M   'P 1'
#
loop_
_entity.id
_entity.type
_entity.pdbx_description
1 polymer ?
#
loop_
_entity_poly.entity_id
_entity_poly.type
_entity_poly.pdbx_seq_one_letter_code
_entity_poly.pdbx_strand_id
1 'polypeptide(L)'
;MTYLDTGCLVKLYYPEPDSSQVIALVQGRPLFFTPLHELEMTNALQLKVFSKSATSAQATAARALVAADLQSGVLVATDGRWNEAFVEAVKLAEQHSGTIGCRSLDVLHCATAKVLAATEFISTDGRQKQLATAIGLNLVTF
;
A
#
# COMPACT_ATOMS: atom_id res chain seq x y z
N MET A 1 -0.53 10.64 9.16
CA MET A 1 -1.26 9.41 8.81
C MET A 1 -0.29 8.35 8.30
N THR A 2 -0.67 7.10 8.42
CA THR A 2 0.13 5.94 8.02
C THR A 2 -0.13 5.57 6.56
N TYR A 3 0.93 5.24 5.83
CA TYR A 3 0.87 4.74 4.46
C TYR A 3 1.25 3.25 4.43
N LEU A 4 0.36 2.42 3.90
CA LEU A 4 0.65 1.02 3.62
C LEU A 4 0.94 0.85 2.14
N ASP A 5 1.81 -0.09 1.77
CA ASP A 5 1.78 -0.58 0.40
C ASP A 5 0.48 -1.38 0.15
N THR A 6 0.15 -1.61 -1.11
CA THR A 6 -1.10 -2.32 -1.43
C THR A 6 -1.07 -3.77 -0.94
N GLY A 7 0.10 -4.41 -0.89
CA GLY A 7 0.24 -5.77 -0.35
C GLY A 7 -0.20 -5.85 1.10
N CYS A 8 0.22 -4.90 1.93
CA CYS A 8 -0.22 -4.80 3.32
C CYS A 8 -1.70 -4.41 3.43
N LEU A 9 -2.15 -3.49 2.57
CA LEU A 9 -3.55 -3.05 2.59
C LEU A 9 -4.52 -4.20 2.27
N VAL A 10 -4.21 -5.04 1.29
CA VAL A 10 -5.02 -6.25 0.95
C VAL A 10 -5.19 -7.16 2.16
N LYS A 11 -4.14 -7.33 2.98
CA LYS A 11 -4.16 -8.19 4.17
C LYS A 11 -5.14 -7.74 5.26
N LEU A 12 -5.58 -6.48 5.23
CA LEU A 12 -6.62 -6.00 6.14
C LEU A 12 -8.01 -6.51 5.76
N TYR A 13 -8.23 -6.81 4.49
CA TYR A 13 -9.55 -7.09 3.92
C TYR A 13 -9.71 -8.51 3.36
N TYR A 14 -8.60 -9.17 3.09
CA TYR A 14 -8.56 -10.56 2.63
C TYR A 14 -7.53 -11.34 3.48
N PRO A 15 -7.97 -12.37 4.23
CA PRO A 15 -7.09 -13.07 5.17
C PRO A 15 -5.89 -13.74 4.48
N GLU A 16 -4.71 -13.43 4.99
CA GLU A 16 -3.43 -14.03 4.65
C GLU A 16 -2.68 -14.40 5.95
N PRO A 17 -1.64 -15.22 5.92
CA PRO A 17 -0.97 -15.72 7.14
C PRO A 17 -0.50 -14.64 8.11
N ASP A 18 -0.06 -13.48 7.58
CA ASP A 18 0.44 -12.35 8.36
C ASP A 18 -0.58 -11.20 8.56
N SER A 19 -1.85 -11.42 8.18
CA SER A 19 -2.91 -10.41 8.32
C SER A 19 -3.07 -9.91 9.76
N SER A 20 -3.01 -10.81 10.74
CA SER A 20 -3.15 -10.43 12.15
C SER A 20 -2.06 -9.46 12.62
N GLN A 21 -0.85 -9.62 12.11
CA GLN A 21 0.28 -8.72 12.43
C GLN A 21 0.06 -7.34 11.82
N VAL A 22 -0.36 -7.26 10.55
CA VAL A 22 -0.66 -5.99 9.89
C VAL A 22 -1.83 -5.28 10.57
N ILE A 23 -2.90 -6.01 10.90
CA ILE A 23 -4.07 -5.46 11.61
C ILE A 23 -3.65 -4.84 12.96
N ALA A 24 -2.82 -5.54 13.72
CA ALA A 24 -2.34 -5.04 15.02
C ALA A 24 -1.53 -3.75 14.88
N LEU A 25 -0.72 -3.63 13.82
CA LEU A 25 0.08 -2.42 13.58
C LEU A 25 -0.77 -1.19 13.25
N VAL A 26 -1.89 -1.36 12.56
CA VAL A 26 -2.69 -0.23 12.08
C VAL A 26 -3.87 0.12 12.96
N GLN A 27 -4.12 -0.65 14.01
CA GLN A 27 -5.26 -0.45 14.89
C GLN A 27 -5.35 0.97 15.43
N GLY A 28 -6.47 1.63 15.20
CA GLY A 28 -6.72 3.00 15.66
C GLY A 28 -5.97 4.09 14.86
N ARG A 29 -5.36 3.77 13.75
CA ARG A 29 -4.61 4.71 12.92
C ARG A 29 -5.37 5.01 11.61
N PRO A 30 -5.56 6.29 11.25
CA PRO A 30 -6.08 6.63 9.92
C PRO A 30 -5.04 6.30 8.86
N LEU A 31 -5.49 5.65 7.78
CA LEU A 31 -4.66 5.15 6.70
C LEU A 31 -4.91 5.94 5.42
N PHE A 32 -3.84 6.28 4.69
CA PHE A 32 -3.98 6.82 3.34
C PHE A 32 -4.60 5.79 2.40
N PHE A 33 -5.57 6.23 1.58
CA PHE A 33 -6.13 5.45 0.49
C PHE A 33 -6.15 6.31 -0.77
N THR A 34 -5.29 5.95 -1.73
CA THR A 34 -5.11 6.69 -2.98
C THR A 34 -5.71 5.92 -4.16
N PRO A 35 -5.92 6.55 -5.33
CA PRO A 35 -6.30 5.84 -6.55
C PRO A 35 -5.37 4.70 -6.94
N LEU A 36 -4.07 4.76 -6.60
CA LEU A 36 -3.14 3.64 -6.80
C LEU A 36 -3.52 2.44 -5.94
N HIS A 37 -3.85 2.65 -4.66
CA HIS A 37 -4.35 1.59 -3.79
C HIS A 37 -5.63 0.96 -4.34
N GLU A 38 -6.58 1.77 -4.80
CA GLU A 38 -7.84 1.29 -5.35
C GLU A 38 -7.63 0.40 -6.58
N LEU A 39 -6.78 0.85 -7.52
CA LEU A 39 -6.46 0.07 -8.71
C LEU A 39 -5.78 -1.25 -8.35
N GLU A 40 -4.69 -1.20 -7.61
CA GLU A 40 -3.91 -2.39 -7.29
C GLU A 40 -4.68 -3.38 -6.42
N MET A 41 -5.42 -2.91 -5.43
CA MET A 41 -6.24 -3.75 -4.56
C MET A 41 -7.34 -4.44 -5.33
N THR A 42 -8.06 -3.69 -6.18
CA THR A 42 -9.10 -4.26 -7.04
C THR A 42 -8.51 -5.33 -7.94
N ASN A 43 -7.38 -5.05 -8.58
CA ASN A 43 -6.71 -6.01 -9.46
C ASN A 43 -6.20 -7.22 -8.68
N ALA A 44 -5.60 -7.03 -7.51
CA ALA A 44 -5.11 -8.13 -6.67
C ALA A 44 -6.23 -9.09 -6.27
N LEU A 45 -7.40 -8.58 -5.87
CA LEU A 45 -8.56 -9.40 -5.53
C LEU A 45 -9.09 -10.16 -6.75
N GLN A 46 -9.15 -9.54 -7.92
CA GLN A 46 -9.58 -10.19 -9.16
C GLN A 46 -8.57 -11.26 -9.63
N LEU A 47 -7.28 -11.02 -9.45
CA LEU A 47 -6.26 -12.05 -9.73
C LEU A 47 -6.40 -13.28 -8.82
N LYS A 48 -6.81 -13.10 -7.57
CA LYS A 48 -7.14 -14.21 -6.67
C LYS A 48 -8.35 -15.01 -7.19
N VAL A 49 -9.34 -14.34 -7.75
CA VAL A 49 -10.49 -15.01 -8.40
C VAL A 49 -10.03 -15.78 -9.65
N PHE A 50 -9.22 -15.17 -10.49
CA PHE A 50 -8.68 -15.80 -11.69
C PHE A 50 -7.87 -17.06 -11.36
N SER A 51 -7.01 -17.00 -10.35
CA SER A 51 -6.18 -18.13 -9.89
C SER A 51 -6.95 -19.15 -9.05
N LYS A 52 -8.26 -18.94 -8.81
CA LYS A 52 -9.12 -19.77 -7.99
C LYS A 52 -8.71 -19.87 -6.51
N SER A 53 -7.90 -18.94 -6.03
CA SER A 53 -7.59 -18.81 -4.60
C SER A 53 -8.64 -18.03 -3.82
N ALA A 54 -9.56 -17.35 -4.51
CA ALA A 54 -10.73 -16.71 -3.94
C ALA A 54 -11.95 -16.88 -4.86
N THR A 55 -13.15 -16.77 -4.29
CA THR A 55 -14.40 -16.68 -5.04
C THR A 55 -14.73 -15.23 -5.38
N SER A 56 -15.59 -15.01 -6.40
CA SER A 56 -16.12 -13.67 -6.69
C SER A 56 -16.85 -13.06 -5.49
N ALA A 57 -17.57 -13.88 -4.71
CA ALA A 57 -18.25 -13.42 -3.49
C ALA A 57 -17.25 -12.93 -2.43
N GLN A 58 -16.13 -13.61 -2.26
CA GLN A 58 -15.08 -13.19 -1.32
C GLN A 58 -14.41 -11.88 -1.76
N ALA A 59 -14.14 -11.72 -3.05
CA ALA A 59 -13.58 -10.46 -3.58
C ALA A 59 -14.59 -9.30 -3.39
N THR A 60 -15.86 -9.51 -3.67
CA THR A 60 -16.94 -8.53 -3.44
C THR A 60 -17.07 -8.16 -1.97
N ALA A 61 -17.01 -9.13 -1.06
CA ALA A 61 -17.08 -8.90 0.38
C ALA A 61 -15.88 -8.05 0.87
N ALA A 62 -14.66 -8.35 0.40
CA ALA A 62 -13.47 -7.55 0.72
C ALA A 62 -13.62 -6.10 0.27
N ARG A 63 -14.12 -5.85 -0.93
CA ARG A 63 -14.37 -4.48 -1.43
C ARG A 63 -15.46 -3.75 -0.65
N ALA A 64 -16.48 -4.46 -0.19
CA ALA A 64 -17.52 -3.87 0.66
C ALA A 64 -16.95 -3.39 2.01
N LEU A 65 -16.02 -4.13 2.61
CA LEU A 65 -15.31 -3.71 3.82
C LEU A 65 -14.46 -2.46 3.58
N VAL A 66 -13.75 -2.39 2.45
CA VAL A 66 -13.00 -1.18 2.05
C VAL A 66 -13.95 0.04 1.96
N ALA A 67 -15.10 -0.12 1.32
CA ALA A 67 -16.09 0.96 1.20
C ALA A 67 -16.62 1.41 2.58
N ALA A 68 -16.86 0.47 3.50
CA ALA A 68 -17.26 0.78 4.87
C ALA A 68 -16.19 1.56 5.63
N ASP A 69 -14.92 1.18 5.49
CA ASP A 69 -13.80 1.86 6.15
C ASP A 69 -13.51 3.24 5.55
N LEU A 70 -13.77 3.44 4.26
CA LEU A 70 -13.77 4.78 3.65
C LEU A 70 -14.88 5.67 4.22
N GLN A 71 -16.08 5.13 4.43
CA GLN A 71 -17.19 5.88 5.03
C GLN A 71 -16.94 6.23 6.50
N SER A 72 -16.30 5.35 7.25
CA SER A 72 -16.02 5.54 8.68
C SER A 72 -14.77 6.40 8.96
N GLY A 73 -13.94 6.66 7.93
CA GLY A 73 -12.70 7.41 8.05
C GLY A 73 -11.49 6.61 8.57
N VAL A 74 -11.59 5.29 8.63
CA VAL A 74 -10.44 4.39 8.86
C VAL A 74 -9.50 4.48 7.67
N LEU A 75 -10.05 4.40 6.46
CA LEU A 75 -9.37 4.77 5.23
C LEU A 75 -9.71 6.21 4.85
N VAL A 76 -8.70 6.99 4.55
CA VAL A 76 -8.86 8.40 4.16
C VAL A 76 -8.52 8.54 2.69
N ALA A 77 -9.57 8.71 1.87
CA ALA A 77 -9.41 8.94 0.43
C ALA A 77 -8.56 10.19 0.20
N THR A 78 -7.45 10.02 -0.51
CA THR A 78 -6.46 11.08 -0.70
C THR A 78 -6.00 11.08 -2.16
N ASP A 79 -5.97 12.27 -2.77
CA ASP A 79 -5.25 12.43 -4.03
C ASP A 79 -3.76 12.17 -3.79
N GLY A 80 -3.16 11.36 -4.67
CA GLY A 80 -1.75 10.98 -4.55
C GLY A 80 -0.75 12.10 -4.86
N ARG A 81 -1.20 13.32 -5.16
CA ARG A 81 -0.36 14.41 -5.68
C ARG A 81 0.50 13.92 -6.85
N TRP A 82 -0.17 13.33 -7.84
CA TRP A 82 0.46 12.47 -8.84
C TRP A 82 1.56 13.15 -9.64
N ASN A 83 1.43 14.42 -9.98
CA ASN A 83 2.49 15.14 -10.70
C ASN A 83 3.79 15.16 -9.89
N GLU A 84 3.70 15.45 -8.59
CA GLU A 84 4.85 15.46 -7.69
C GLU A 84 5.33 14.04 -7.39
N ALA A 85 4.41 13.10 -7.15
CA ALA A 85 4.74 11.72 -6.85
C ALA A 85 5.49 11.04 -8.01
N PHE A 86 5.07 11.26 -9.25
CA PHE A 86 5.77 10.71 -10.43
C PHE A 86 7.15 11.35 -10.62
N VAL A 87 7.29 12.66 -10.44
CA VAL A 87 8.60 13.32 -10.50
C VAL A 87 9.54 12.75 -9.43
N GLU A 88 9.06 12.61 -8.20
CA GLU A 88 9.84 12.01 -7.12
C GLU A 88 10.16 10.53 -7.41
N ALA A 89 9.20 9.76 -7.93
CA ALA A 89 9.41 8.36 -8.28
C ALA A 89 10.52 8.16 -9.32
N VAL A 90 10.55 9.00 -10.37
CA VAL A 90 11.61 8.96 -11.38
C VAL A 90 12.97 9.23 -10.73
N LYS A 91 13.06 10.23 -9.88
CA LYS A 91 14.28 10.57 -9.14
C LYS A 91 14.76 9.42 -8.23
N LEU A 92 13.83 8.81 -7.48
CA LEU A 92 14.13 7.67 -6.62
C LEU A 92 14.57 6.44 -7.41
N ALA A 93 13.92 6.17 -8.55
CA ALA A 93 14.30 5.09 -9.44
C ALA A 93 15.72 5.28 -9.97
N GLU A 94 16.06 6.47 -10.44
CA GLU A 94 17.41 6.81 -10.91
C GLU A 94 18.47 6.61 -9.82
N GLN A 95 18.16 7.00 -8.60
CA GLN A 95 19.11 6.96 -7.48
C GLN A 95 19.27 5.56 -6.85
N HIS A 96 18.20 4.73 -6.86
CA HIS A 96 18.15 3.53 -6.01
C HIS A 96 17.81 2.23 -6.75
N SER A 97 17.05 2.24 -7.85
CA SER A 97 16.61 1.00 -8.48
C SER A 97 17.74 0.16 -9.04
N GLY A 98 18.82 0.78 -9.50
CA GLY A 98 20.01 0.08 -9.98
C GLY A 98 20.74 -0.73 -8.90
N THR A 99 20.58 -0.35 -7.64
CA THR A 99 21.18 -1.05 -6.49
C THR A 99 20.21 -1.99 -5.78
N ILE A 100 18.95 -1.55 -5.60
CA ILE A 100 17.94 -2.29 -4.82
C ILE A 100 17.11 -3.21 -5.71
N GLY A 101 16.89 -2.86 -6.98
CA GLY A 101 16.09 -3.64 -7.92
C GLY A 101 14.58 -3.48 -7.71
N CYS A 102 14.12 -2.28 -7.33
CA CYS A 102 12.71 -1.98 -7.12
C CYS A 102 11.92 -1.99 -8.42
N ARG A 103 10.67 -2.44 -8.36
CA ARG A 103 9.71 -2.31 -9.46
C ARG A 103 9.08 -0.91 -9.46
N SER A 104 8.56 -0.48 -10.62
CA SER A 104 8.02 0.87 -10.79
C SER A 104 6.94 1.23 -9.77
N LEU A 105 5.99 0.31 -9.50
CA LEU A 105 4.91 0.59 -8.53
C LEU A 105 5.42 0.62 -7.09
N ASP A 106 6.43 -0.19 -6.75
CA ASP A 106 7.06 -0.14 -5.42
C ASP A 106 7.73 1.23 -5.19
N VAL A 107 8.41 1.74 -6.22
CA VAL A 107 9.00 3.09 -6.19
C VAL A 107 7.91 4.15 -6.06
N LEU A 108 6.82 4.02 -6.81
CA LEU A 108 5.71 4.98 -6.78
C LEU A 108 5.04 5.02 -5.41
N HIS A 109 4.86 3.89 -4.73
CA HIS A 109 4.34 3.87 -3.35
C HIS A 109 5.25 4.64 -2.39
N CYS A 110 6.55 4.41 -2.44
CA CYS A 110 7.51 5.13 -1.58
C CYS A 110 7.53 6.63 -1.89
N ALA A 111 7.50 7.00 -3.17
CA ALA A 111 7.44 8.40 -3.61
C ALA A 111 6.15 9.09 -3.13
N THR A 112 5.00 8.40 -3.29
CA THR A 112 3.71 8.92 -2.85
C THR A 112 3.68 9.11 -1.33
N ALA A 113 4.15 8.14 -0.57
CA ALA A 113 4.25 8.24 0.89
C ALA A 113 5.10 9.45 1.31
N LYS A 114 6.23 9.67 0.63
CA LYS A 114 7.12 10.81 0.88
C LYS A 114 6.46 12.14 0.56
N VAL A 115 5.84 12.26 -0.61
CA VAL A 115 5.15 13.50 -1.07
C VAL A 115 3.96 13.83 -0.19
N LEU A 116 3.22 12.83 0.28
CA LEU A 116 2.11 13.00 1.21
C LEU A 116 2.56 13.23 2.66
N ALA A 117 3.84 13.25 2.92
CA ALA A 117 4.42 13.39 4.26
C ALA A 117 3.84 12.36 5.25
N ALA A 118 3.77 11.09 4.83
CA ALA A 118 3.32 10.01 5.68
C ALA A 118 4.20 9.93 6.94
N THR A 119 3.57 9.81 8.09
CA THR A 119 4.29 9.71 9.38
C THR A 119 4.90 8.34 9.59
N GLU A 120 4.34 7.33 8.94
CA GLU A 120 4.80 5.93 8.99
C GLU A 120 4.55 5.26 7.65
N PHE A 121 5.42 4.32 7.31
CA PHE A 121 5.32 3.48 6.12
C PHE A 121 5.37 2.01 6.52
N ILE A 122 4.45 1.21 5.99
CA ILE A 122 4.37 -0.23 6.28
C ILE A 122 4.39 -1.01 4.97
N SER A 123 5.29 -1.98 4.87
CA SER A 123 5.40 -2.92 3.75
C SER A 123 5.92 -4.27 4.23
N THR A 124 5.51 -5.34 3.57
CA THR A 124 6.11 -6.68 3.72
C THR A 124 7.13 -6.99 2.63
N ASP A 125 7.21 -6.17 1.58
CA ASP A 125 8.18 -6.36 0.49
C ASP A 125 9.58 -5.92 0.90
N GLY A 126 10.57 -6.83 0.77
CA GLY A 126 11.94 -6.58 1.20
C GLY A 126 12.64 -5.44 0.43
N ARG A 127 12.40 -5.35 -0.88
CA ARG A 127 13.00 -4.28 -1.72
C ARG A 127 12.36 -2.93 -1.41
N GLN A 128 11.06 -2.91 -1.23
CA GLN A 128 10.33 -1.71 -0.88
C GLN A 128 10.74 -1.20 0.52
N LYS A 129 10.96 -2.11 1.49
CA LYS A 129 11.50 -1.75 2.81
C LYS A 129 12.91 -1.15 2.72
N GLN A 130 13.78 -1.72 1.87
CA GLN A 130 15.11 -1.16 1.65
C GLN A 130 15.04 0.25 1.06
N LEU A 131 14.18 0.47 0.07
CA LEU A 131 13.97 1.79 -0.52
C LEU A 131 13.42 2.78 0.50
N ALA A 132 12.38 2.40 1.25
CA ALA A 132 11.78 3.23 2.29
C ALA A 132 12.83 3.70 3.32
N THR A 133 13.69 2.79 3.75
CA THR A 133 14.81 3.11 4.66
C THR A 133 15.81 4.06 4.01
N ALA A 134 16.22 3.79 2.76
CA ALA A 134 17.20 4.60 2.04
C ALA A 134 16.75 6.06 1.84
N ILE A 135 15.44 6.29 1.70
CA ILE A 135 14.88 7.64 1.49
C ILE A 135 14.38 8.30 2.79
N GLY A 136 14.60 7.67 3.93
CA GLY A 136 14.28 8.23 5.24
C GLY A 136 12.81 8.18 5.63
N LEU A 137 12.00 7.30 5.04
CA LEU A 137 10.66 7.02 5.54
C LEU A 137 10.73 6.30 6.89
N ASN A 138 9.83 6.64 7.79
CA ASN A 138 9.70 5.95 9.07
C ASN A 138 9.05 4.58 8.86
N LEU A 139 9.89 3.57 8.60
CA LEU A 139 9.46 2.21 8.34
C LEU A 139 9.05 1.52 9.64
N VAL A 140 7.80 1.05 9.71
CA VAL A 140 7.30 0.22 10.80
C VAL A 140 7.35 -1.25 10.36
N THR A 141 7.96 -2.08 11.18
CA THR A 141 8.16 -3.51 10.90
C THR A 141 7.51 -4.38 11.98
N PHE A 142 7.28 -5.65 11.63
CA PHE A 142 6.73 -6.67 12.52
C PHE A 142 7.42 -8.03 12.28
#